data_f3ee6c595025c8054e84d10bb776f726
#
_entry.id   f3ee6c595025c8054e84d10bb776f726
#
_cell.length_a   1.000
_cell.length_b   1.000
_cell.length_c   1.000
_cell.angle_alpha   90.00
_cell.angle_beta   90.00
_cell.angle_gamma   90.00
#
_symmetry.space_group_name_H-M   'P 1'
#
loop_
_entity.id
_entity.type
_entity.pdbx_description
1 polymer ?
#
loop_
_entity_poly.entity_id
_entity_poly.type
_entity_poly.pdbx_seq_one_letter_code
_entity_poly.pdbx_strand_id
1 'polypeptide(L)'
;MNCQGKDNRFNVQFVCHGNICRSPMAEFILKDLVRKAVAEAENGAEKGGKNEGVGGRGHDVPVSVYVESAAVSREEIGNPIYPPAKRCLSGHGVPFDSGKTARQVVAADYDRFDLIVCMDEWNVRLLKRIIPSDPAGKIRLMMSFAGINRDVADPWYTGDFEKTYQDLMVGCRALLEKICEKKMMV
;
A
#
# COMPACT_ATOMS: atom_id res chain seq x y z
N MET A 1 -26.45 -8.77 21.79
CA MET A 1 -25.01 -8.58 21.66
C MET A 1 -24.60 -9.17 20.31
N ASN A 2 -24.53 -8.34 19.29
CA ASN A 2 -24.17 -8.79 17.93
C ASN A 2 -22.65 -8.74 17.79
N CYS A 3 -22.01 -9.88 17.90
CA CYS A 3 -20.64 -10.06 17.41
C CYS A 3 -20.70 -10.13 15.87
N GLN A 4 -20.66 -8.99 15.23
CA GLN A 4 -20.35 -8.93 13.79
C GLN A 4 -18.91 -9.42 13.66
N GLY A 5 -18.72 -10.55 12.95
CA GLY A 5 -17.42 -11.08 12.63
C GLY A 5 -16.59 -9.98 11.95
N LYS A 6 -15.49 -9.57 12.58
CA LYS A 6 -14.50 -8.72 11.90
C LYS A 6 -14.04 -9.51 10.68
N ASP A 7 -14.42 -9.01 9.53
CA ASP A 7 -13.84 -9.41 8.25
C ASP A 7 -12.31 -9.39 8.45
N ASN A 8 -11.65 -10.53 8.29
CA ASN A 8 -10.20 -10.68 8.52
C ASN A 8 -9.40 -9.97 7.41
N ARG A 9 -9.83 -8.74 7.05
CA ARG A 9 -9.28 -7.92 5.99
C ARG A 9 -8.49 -6.76 6.58
N PHE A 10 -7.23 -6.61 6.17
CA PHE A 10 -6.38 -5.49 6.52
C PHE A 10 -6.47 -4.39 5.47
N ASN A 11 -6.86 -3.18 5.87
CA ASN A 11 -7.14 -2.07 4.98
C ASN A 11 -5.98 -1.07 4.97
N VAL A 12 -5.36 -0.84 3.81
CA VAL A 12 -4.24 0.08 3.62
C VAL A 12 -4.64 1.24 2.71
N GLN A 13 -4.35 2.46 3.12
CA GLN A 13 -4.48 3.65 2.27
C GLN A 13 -3.11 4.27 2.02
N PHE A 14 -2.73 4.42 0.74
CA PHE A 14 -1.56 5.20 0.37
C PHE A 14 -1.92 6.66 0.10
N VAL A 15 -1.10 7.57 0.59
CA VAL A 15 -1.36 9.01 0.52
C VAL A 15 -0.15 9.75 -0.03
N CYS A 16 -0.37 10.60 -1.07
CA CYS A 16 0.61 11.55 -1.56
C CYS A 16 -0.05 12.92 -1.80
N HIS A 17 0.64 13.86 -2.42
CA HIS A 17 0.10 15.20 -2.65
C HIS A 17 -1.16 15.16 -3.52
N GLY A 18 -1.05 14.73 -4.78
CA GLY A 18 -2.11 14.82 -5.79
C GLY A 18 -2.86 13.52 -6.11
N ASN A 19 -2.41 12.35 -5.64
CA ASN A 19 -3.00 11.02 -5.96
C ASN A 19 -3.00 10.67 -7.47
N ILE A 20 -2.03 11.16 -8.23
CA ILE A 20 -1.86 10.85 -9.66
C ILE A 20 -0.53 10.15 -10.00
N CYS A 21 0.48 10.19 -9.09
CA CYS A 21 1.80 9.56 -9.28
C CYS A 21 2.09 8.54 -8.19
N ARG A 22 2.72 8.95 -7.08
CA ARG A 22 3.29 8.05 -6.05
C ARG A 22 2.25 7.14 -5.39
N SER A 23 1.16 7.68 -4.85
CA SER A 23 0.19 6.88 -4.11
C SER A 23 -0.59 5.89 -4.98
N PRO A 24 -1.03 6.20 -6.22
CA PRO A 24 -1.62 5.17 -7.08
C PRO A 24 -0.60 4.13 -7.56
N MET A 25 0.67 4.51 -7.79
CA MET A 25 1.70 3.51 -8.08
C MET A 25 1.87 2.53 -6.90
N ALA A 26 1.97 3.03 -5.66
CA ALA A 26 2.04 2.19 -4.46
C ALA A 26 0.82 1.27 -4.30
N GLU A 27 -0.38 1.80 -4.56
CA GLU A 27 -1.63 1.03 -4.53
C GLU A 27 -1.56 -0.19 -5.45
N PHE A 28 -1.18 0.00 -6.71
CA PHE A 28 -1.17 -1.09 -7.69
C PHE A 28 0.02 -2.04 -7.49
N ILE A 29 1.17 -1.53 -7.04
CA ILE A 29 2.32 -2.37 -6.67
C ILE A 29 1.95 -3.30 -5.51
N LEU A 30 1.33 -2.79 -4.43
CA LEU A 30 0.94 -3.65 -3.31
C LEU A 30 -0.15 -4.64 -3.70
N LYS A 31 -1.15 -4.24 -4.50
CA LYS A 31 -2.17 -5.15 -5.03
C LYS A 31 -1.56 -6.29 -5.84
N ASP A 32 -0.57 -6.00 -6.67
CA ASP A 32 0.13 -7.01 -7.48
C ASP A 32 0.97 -7.96 -6.63
N LEU A 33 1.67 -7.43 -5.62
CA LEU A 33 2.43 -8.24 -4.67
C LEU A 33 1.53 -9.18 -3.87
N VAL A 34 0.40 -8.70 -3.36
CA VAL A 34 -0.59 -9.53 -2.66
C VAL A 34 -1.12 -10.63 -3.57
N ARG A 35 -1.52 -10.29 -4.80
CA ARG A 35 -2.02 -11.26 -5.79
C ARG A 35 -0.99 -12.36 -6.07
N LYS A 36 0.28 -12.01 -6.23
CA LYS A 36 1.38 -12.96 -6.47
C LYS A 36 1.60 -13.87 -5.25
N ALA A 37 1.62 -13.30 -4.04
CA ALA A 37 1.79 -14.08 -2.82
C ALA A 37 0.66 -15.10 -2.59
N VAL A 38 -0.59 -14.72 -2.89
CA VAL A 38 -1.73 -15.65 -2.83
C VAL A 38 -1.58 -16.79 -3.84
N ALA A 39 -1.24 -16.48 -5.09
CA ALA A 39 -1.06 -17.49 -6.13
C ALA A 39 0.08 -18.47 -5.83
N GLU A 40 1.18 -17.99 -5.24
CA GLU A 40 2.30 -18.83 -4.80
C GLU A 40 1.89 -19.78 -3.66
N ALA A 41 1.10 -19.29 -2.70
CA ALA A 41 0.59 -20.11 -1.60
C ALA A 41 -0.38 -21.22 -2.09
N GLU A 42 -1.27 -20.91 -3.02
CA GLU A 42 -2.20 -21.87 -3.63
C GLU A 42 -1.44 -22.96 -4.42
N ASN A 43 -0.46 -22.58 -5.23
CA ASN A 43 0.38 -23.52 -5.98
C ASN A 43 1.29 -24.40 -5.11
N GLY A 44 1.71 -23.86 -3.94
CA GLY A 44 2.49 -24.62 -2.96
C GLY A 44 1.66 -25.71 -2.24
N ALA A 45 0.38 -25.43 -1.99
CA ALA A 45 -0.53 -26.36 -1.33
C ALA A 45 -0.86 -27.59 -2.21
N GLU A 46 -0.93 -27.45 -3.53
CA GLU A 46 -1.21 -28.55 -4.46
C GLU A 46 -0.02 -29.54 -4.62
N LYS A 47 1.21 -29.11 -4.36
CA LYS A 47 2.43 -29.94 -4.48
C LYS A 47 2.81 -30.71 -3.21
N GLY A 48 2.13 -30.47 -2.10
CA GLY A 48 2.40 -31.08 -0.78
C GLY A 48 1.63 -32.36 -0.50
N GLY A 49 1.68 -33.35 -1.39
CA GLY A 49 1.23 -34.71 -1.14
C GLY A 49 2.25 -35.46 -0.27
N LYS A 50 1.91 -35.70 1.01
CA LYS A 50 2.51 -36.66 1.94
C LYS A 50 4.04 -36.70 2.00
N ASN A 51 4.63 -35.90 2.90
CA ASN A 51 5.81 -36.31 3.64
C ASN A 51 5.77 -35.68 5.04
N GLU A 52 5.68 -36.52 6.07
CA GLU A 52 5.84 -36.14 7.47
C GLU A 52 7.29 -35.77 7.74
N GLY A 53 7.49 -34.66 8.43
CA GLY A 53 8.72 -34.36 9.12
C GLY A 53 9.57 -33.25 8.54
N VAL A 54 9.66 -32.24 9.34
CA VAL A 54 10.57 -31.11 9.49
C VAL A 54 9.83 -29.77 9.33
N GLY A 55 9.76 -29.05 10.47
CA GLY A 55 9.08 -27.78 10.63
C GLY A 55 9.44 -26.70 9.62
N GLY A 56 8.77 -26.70 8.52
CA GLY A 56 8.67 -25.57 7.60
C GLY A 56 7.69 -24.58 8.21
N ARG A 57 8.12 -23.35 8.49
CA ARG A 57 7.24 -22.24 8.86
C ARG A 57 6.26 -22.07 7.71
N GLY A 58 5.03 -22.58 7.90
CA GLY A 58 3.94 -22.30 6.97
C GLY A 58 3.81 -20.79 6.87
N HIS A 59 4.00 -20.26 5.69
CA HIS A 59 3.60 -18.90 5.39
C HIS A 59 2.08 -18.92 5.47
N ASP A 60 1.54 -18.47 6.60
CA ASP A 60 0.12 -18.19 6.71
C ASP A 60 -0.25 -17.28 5.53
N VAL A 61 -1.13 -17.77 4.66
CA VAL A 61 -1.64 -16.99 3.53
C VAL A 61 -2.22 -15.70 4.07
N PRO A 62 -1.92 -14.56 3.45
CA PRO A 62 -2.23 -13.28 4.05
C PRO A 62 -3.73 -13.13 4.28
N VAL A 63 -4.07 -12.63 5.43
CA VAL A 63 -5.22 -11.79 5.68
C VAL A 63 -5.58 -11.08 4.37
N SER A 64 -6.82 -11.12 3.95
CA SER A 64 -7.29 -10.36 2.78
C SER A 64 -6.83 -8.90 2.92
N VAL A 65 -6.07 -8.37 1.97
CA VAL A 65 -5.57 -6.99 2.03
C VAL A 65 -6.38 -6.13 1.06
N TYR A 66 -7.02 -5.10 1.59
CA TYR A 66 -7.70 -4.08 0.79
C TYR A 66 -6.81 -2.85 0.67
N VAL A 67 -6.64 -2.35 -0.55
CA VAL A 67 -5.73 -1.23 -0.81
C VAL A 67 -6.41 -0.15 -1.63
N GLU A 68 -6.33 1.09 -1.16
CA GLU A 68 -6.72 2.29 -1.89
C GLU A 68 -5.65 3.37 -1.82
N SER A 69 -5.82 4.42 -2.61
CA SER A 69 -4.99 5.62 -2.50
C SER A 69 -5.81 6.91 -2.58
N ALA A 70 -5.25 7.98 -1.98
CA ALA A 70 -5.87 9.30 -1.93
C ALA A 70 -4.82 10.43 -1.91
N ALA A 71 -5.27 11.67 -2.07
CA ALA A 71 -4.49 12.89 -2.03
C ALA A 71 -4.67 13.65 -0.72
N VAL A 72 -3.64 14.38 -0.28
CA VAL A 72 -3.81 15.41 0.76
C VAL A 72 -4.29 16.73 0.16
N SER A 73 -4.02 17.02 -1.13
CA SER A 73 -4.48 18.22 -1.82
C SER A 73 -5.79 17.99 -2.60
N ARG A 74 -6.35 19.07 -3.12
CA ARG A 74 -7.56 19.04 -3.97
C ARG A 74 -7.25 19.32 -5.44
N GLU A 75 -6.00 19.58 -5.77
CA GLU A 75 -5.57 20.10 -7.08
C GLU A 75 -5.86 19.13 -8.23
N GLU A 76 -5.75 17.83 -7.96
CA GLU A 76 -5.87 16.78 -8.98
C GLU A 76 -7.17 15.95 -8.87
N ILE A 77 -8.13 16.36 -8.04
CA ILE A 77 -9.38 15.59 -7.86
C ILE A 77 -10.06 15.32 -9.20
N GLY A 78 -10.39 14.04 -9.45
CA GLY A 78 -11.03 13.58 -10.69
C GLY A 78 -10.04 13.31 -11.83
N ASN A 79 -8.80 13.75 -11.73
CA ASN A 79 -7.79 13.47 -12.74
C ASN A 79 -7.34 12.00 -12.71
N PRO A 80 -7.05 11.41 -13.88
CA PRO A 80 -6.55 10.04 -13.98
C PRO A 80 -5.10 9.94 -13.49
N ILE A 81 -4.61 8.70 -13.31
CA ILE A 81 -3.18 8.45 -13.08
C ILE A 81 -2.36 9.12 -14.18
N TYR A 82 -1.31 9.83 -13.77
CA TYR A 82 -0.43 10.56 -14.67
C TYR A 82 0.21 9.63 -15.72
N PRO A 83 0.23 10.01 -17.02
CA PRO A 83 0.68 9.09 -18.07
C PRO A 83 2.08 8.49 -17.87
N PRO A 84 3.10 9.20 -17.38
CA PRO A 84 4.39 8.60 -17.05
C PRO A 84 4.32 7.53 -15.97
N ALA A 85 3.46 7.71 -14.93
CA ALA A 85 3.25 6.70 -13.89
C ALA A 85 2.60 5.43 -14.48
N LYS A 86 1.61 5.59 -15.37
CA LYS A 86 1.02 4.45 -16.11
C LYS A 86 2.06 3.70 -16.95
N ARG A 87 2.92 4.43 -17.69
CA ARG A 87 3.99 3.80 -18.49
C ARG A 87 4.97 3.03 -17.61
N CYS A 88 5.36 3.58 -16.48
CA CYS A 88 6.27 2.92 -15.54
C CYS A 88 5.65 1.63 -15.00
N LEU A 89 4.40 1.65 -14.51
CA LEU A 89 3.68 0.46 -14.06
C LEU A 89 3.57 -0.61 -15.17
N SER A 90 3.19 -0.21 -16.40
CA SER A 90 3.11 -1.11 -17.54
C SER A 90 4.46 -1.72 -17.91
N GLY A 91 5.53 -0.93 -17.89
CA GLY A 91 6.90 -1.40 -18.15
C GLY A 91 7.37 -2.48 -17.18
N HIS A 92 6.89 -2.43 -15.95
CA HIS A 92 7.16 -3.45 -14.93
C HIS A 92 6.10 -4.57 -14.87
N GLY A 93 5.14 -4.58 -15.78
CA GLY A 93 4.08 -5.60 -15.81
C GLY A 93 3.12 -5.55 -14.62
N VAL A 94 3.03 -4.39 -13.94
CA VAL A 94 2.10 -4.19 -12.82
C VAL A 94 0.73 -3.80 -13.39
N PRO A 95 -0.32 -4.63 -13.21
CA PRO A 95 -1.66 -4.29 -13.67
C PRO A 95 -2.24 -3.15 -12.84
N PHE A 96 -2.97 -2.24 -13.50
CA PHE A 96 -3.65 -1.13 -12.86
C PHE A 96 -5.02 -0.86 -13.50
N ASP A 97 -5.91 -0.26 -12.72
CA ASP A 97 -7.20 0.20 -13.21
C ASP A 97 -7.03 1.53 -13.96
N SER A 98 -7.32 1.51 -15.26
CA SER A 98 -7.26 2.70 -16.12
C SER A 98 -8.32 3.75 -15.78
N GLY A 99 -9.43 3.34 -15.13
CA GLY A 99 -10.51 4.20 -14.66
C GLY A 99 -10.25 4.87 -13.31
N LYS A 100 -9.14 4.51 -12.63
CA LYS A 100 -8.76 5.16 -11.37
C LYS A 100 -8.58 6.66 -11.53
N THR A 101 -9.29 7.42 -10.69
CA THR A 101 -9.16 8.88 -10.58
C THR A 101 -8.73 9.30 -9.19
N ALA A 102 -8.11 10.47 -9.09
CA ALA A 102 -7.68 11.05 -7.83
C ALA A 102 -8.86 11.45 -6.95
N ARG A 103 -8.80 11.12 -5.67
CA ARG A 103 -9.71 11.59 -4.62
C ARG A 103 -8.92 12.20 -3.46
N GLN A 104 -9.54 13.07 -2.70
CA GLN A 104 -8.93 13.57 -1.46
C GLN A 104 -9.21 12.60 -0.30
N VAL A 105 -8.28 12.54 0.66
CA VAL A 105 -8.50 11.95 1.98
C VAL A 105 -9.63 12.70 2.69
N VAL A 106 -10.47 11.97 3.39
CA VAL A 106 -11.50 12.54 4.29
C VAL A 106 -11.27 12.04 5.72
N ALA A 107 -11.78 12.78 6.71
CA ALA A 107 -11.57 12.41 8.12
C ALA A 107 -12.04 10.97 8.44
N ALA A 108 -13.14 10.53 7.84
CA ALA A 108 -13.67 9.18 8.01
C ALA A 108 -12.74 8.07 7.47
N ASP A 109 -11.74 8.40 6.65
CA ASP A 109 -10.76 7.42 6.21
C ASP A 109 -9.93 6.87 7.38
N TYR A 110 -9.75 7.66 8.46
CA TYR A 110 -9.05 7.18 9.65
C TYR A 110 -9.70 5.93 10.29
N ASP A 111 -11.03 5.86 10.29
CA ASP A 111 -11.76 4.72 10.84
C ASP A 111 -11.87 3.55 9.85
N ARG A 112 -11.82 3.85 8.55
CA ARG A 112 -11.94 2.84 7.47
C ARG A 112 -10.67 2.02 7.24
N PHE A 113 -9.50 2.64 7.47
CA PHE A 113 -8.20 2.03 7.20
C PHE A 113 -7.48 1.66 8.49
N ASP A 114 -6.82 0.50 8.47
CA ASP A 114 -5.97 0.04 9.57
C ASP A 114 -4.59 0.73 9.50
N LEU A 115 -4.20 1.16 8.28
CA LEU A 115 -2.93 1.82 8.03
C LEU A 115 -3.08 2.91 6.96
N ILE A 116 -2.49 4.08 7.22
CA ILE A 116 -2.39 5.21 6.29
C ILE A 116 -0.91 5.50 6.04
N VAL A 117 -0.46 5.30 4.79
CA VAL A 117 0.96 5.37 4.41
C VAL A 117 1.22 6.60 3.56
N CYS A 118 2.00 7.53 4.10
CA CYS A 118 2.43 8.75 3.42
C CYS A 118 3.77 8.56 2.69
N MET A 119 3.96 9.25 1.57
CA MET A 119 5.17 9.16 0.76
C MET A 119 6.32 10.00 1.30
N ASP A 120 5.99 11.09 1.98
CA ASP A 120 6.95 12.05 2.54
C ASP A 120 6.40 12.75 3.78
N GLU A 121 7.29 13.42 4.51
CA GLU A 121 6.94 14.21 5.70
C GLU A 121 6.00 15.37 5.40
N TRP A 122 6.05 15.93 4.19
CA TRP A 122 5.13 16.99 3.78
C TRP A 122 3.70 16.49 3.66
N ASN A 123 3.53 15.27 3.12
CA ASN A 123 2.21 14.60 3.07
C ASN A 123 1.66 14.37 4.50
N VAL A 124 2.50 13.97 5.46
CA VAL A 124 2.08 13.82 6.87
C VAL A 124 1.62 15.16 7.45
N ARG A 125 2.34 16.24 7.21
CA ARG A 125 1.96 17.58 7.69
C ARG A 125 0.62 18.06 7.13
N LEU A 126 0.40 17.84 5.82
CA LEU A 126 -0.86 18.21 5.19
C LEU A 126 -2.01 17.29 5.64
N LEU A 127 -1.75 16.00 5.82
CA LEU A 127 -2.73 15.03 6.30
C LEU A 127 -3.27 15.41 7.70
N LYS A 128 -2.42 15.94 8.59
CA LYS A 128 -2.83 16.42 9.91
C LYS A 128 -3.85 17.55 9.89
N ARG A 129 -4.03 18.25 8.77
CA ARG A 129 -5.09 19.25 8.61
C ARG A 129 -6.45 18.60 8.36
N ILE A 130 -6.47 17.34 7.90
CA ILE A 130 -7.69 16.56 7.59
C ILE A 130 -7.97 15.57 8.71
N ILE A 131 -6.92 14.92 9.22
CA ILE A 131 -6.91 13.95 10.32
C ILE A 131 -5.99 14.52 11.42
N PRO A 132 -6.52 15.34 12.37
CA PRO A 132 -5.69 16.08 13.33
C PRO A 132 -5.00 15.21 14.36
N SER A 133 -5.50 14.01 14.64
CA SER A 133 -4.96 13.11 15.66
C SER A 133 -4.79 11.69 15.12
N ASP A 134 -3.80 10.99 15.64
CA ASP A 134 -3.48 9.60 15.30
C ASP A 134 -3.28 8.77 16.59
N PRO A 135 -4.34 8.57 17.39
CA PRO A 135 -4.23 7.88 18.67
C PRO A 135 -3.86 6.40 18.52
N ALA A 136 -4.18 5.79 17.38
CA ALA A 136 -3.85 4.39 17.10
C ALA A 136 -2.51 4.21 16.35
N GLY A 137 -1.77 5.29 16.06
CA GLY A 137 -0.49 5.24 15.36
C GLY A 137 -0.58 4.65 13.95
N LYS A 138 -1.68 4.90 13.23
CA LYS A 138 -1.94 4.37 11.89
C LYS A 138 -1.17 5.09 10.77
N ILE A 139 -0.72 6.33 11.01
CA ILE A 139 -0.06 7.16 10.00
C ILE A 139 1.44 6.86 10.01
N ARG A 140 1.95 6.36 8.89
CA ARG A 140 3.36 5.95 8.75
C ARG A 140 3.95 6.47 7.44
N LEU A 141 5.29 6.62 7.43
CA LEU A 141 6.04 6.90 6.21
C LEU A 141 6.36 5.61 5.45
N MET A 142 6.28 5.67 4.11
CA MET A 142 6.49 4.53 3.23
C MET A 142 7.82 3.83 3.44
N MET A 143 8.92 4.59 3.48
CA MET A 143 10.25 4.02 3.59
C MET A 143 10.58 3.48 4.99
N SER A 144 9.82 3.88 6.02
CA SER A 144 10.00 3.40 7.39
C SER A 144 9.72 1.89 7.53
N PHE A 145 8.91 1.30 6.66
CA PHE A 145 8.66 -0.15 6.66
C PHE A 145 9.94 -0.94 6.35
N ALA A 146 10.77 -0.41 5.47
CA ALA A 146 12.07 -0.99 5.12
C ALA A 146 13.22 -0.55 6.05
N GLY A 147 12.95 0.18 7.12
CA GLY A 147 13.97 0.72 8.02
C GLY A 147 14.80 1.86 7.42
N ILE A 148 14.30 2.49 6.35
CA ILE A 148 14.99 3.55 5.63
C ILE A 148 14.44 4.91 6.07
N ASN A 149 15.33 5.78 6.55
CA ASN A 149 14.96 7.12 7.03
C ASN A 149 15.12 8.17 5.92
N ARG A 150 14.25 8.12 4.93
CA ARG A 150 14.11 9.13 3.88
C ARG A 150 12.73 9.05 3.24
N ASP A 151 12.35 10.08 2.52
CA ASP A 151 11.13 10.15 1.74
C ASP A 151 11.22 9.33 0.44
N VAL A 152 10.05 8.99 -0.13
CA VAL A 152 9.95 8.52 -1.52
C VAL A 152 10.15 9.72 -2.44
N ALA A 153 11.08 9.60 -3.38
CA ALA A 153 11.34 10.66 -4.35
C ALA A 153 10.07 11.04 -5.14
N ASP A 154 9.82 12.35 -5.26
CA ASP A 154 8.66 12.83 -6.01
C ASP A 154 9.01 12.96 -7.50
N PRO A 155 8.42 12.10 -8.36
CA PRO A 155 8.72 12.09 -9.79
C PRO A 155 8.15 13.32 -10.51
N TRP A 156 7.27 14.09 -9.88
CA TRP A 156 6.80 15.36 -10.42
C TRP A 156 7.92 16.38 -10.56
N TYR A 157 8.87 16.39 -9.59
CA TYR A 157 10.02 17.30 -9.60
C TYR A 157 11.25 16.68 -10.24
N THR A 158 11.46 15.38 -10.08
CA THR A 158 12.68 14.71 -10.56
C THR A 158 12.56 14.20 -11.99
N GLY A 159 11.34 13.94 -12.48
CA GLY A 159 11.08 13.24 -13.74
C GLY A 159 11.42 11.74 -13.69
N ASP A 160 11.98 11.25 -12.57
CA ASP A 160 12.47 9.87 -12.44
C ASP A 160 11.42 8.95 -11.82
N PHE A 161 10.52 8.43 -12.67
CA PHE A 161 9.49 7.48 -12.28
C PHE A 161 10.08 6.11 -11.93
N GLU A 162 11.22 5.75 -12.51
CA GLU A 162 11.90 4.49 -12.23
C GLU A 162 12.41 4.47 -10.79
N LYS A 163 13.07 5.53 -10.35
CA LYS A 163 13.53 5.68 -8.97
C LYS A 163 12.36 5.61 -7.98
N THR A 164 11.26 6.29 -8.30
CA THR A 164 10.03 6.23 -7.50
C THR A 164 9.48 4.81 -7.42
N TYR A 165 9.43 4.10 -8.55
CA TYR A 165 8.96 2.71 -8.59
C TYR A 165 9.82 1.79 -7.70
N GLN A 166 11.14 1.92 -7.77
CA GLN A 166 12.07 1.14 -6.94
C GLN A 166 11.86 1.40 -5.45
N ASP A 167 11.72 2.66 -5.05
CA ASP A 167 11.44 3.02 -3.66
C ASP A 167 10.11 2.43 -3.19
N LEU A 168 9.05 2.54 -4.00
CA LEU A 168 7.75 1.98 -3.69
C LEU A 168 7.76 0.45 -3.62
N MET A 169 8.50 -0.21 -4.51
CA MET A 169 8.65 -1.67 -4.49
C MET A 169 9.32 -2.14 -3.20
N VAL A 170 10.40 -1.48 -2.77
CA VAL A 170 11.09 -1.78 -1.50
C VAL A 170 10.14 -1.60 -0.32
N GLY A 171 9.45 -0.47 -0.24
CA GLY A 171 8.52 -0.19 0.85
C GLY A 171 7.30 -1.12 0.86
N CYS A 172 6.70 -1.42 -0.30
CA CYS A 172 5.55 -2.31 -0.41
C CYS A 172 5.90 -3.76 -0.03
N ARG A 173 7.08 -4.26 -0.41
CA ARG A 173 7.53 -5.61 0.01
C ARG A 173 7.69 -5.68 1.52
N ALA A 174 8.40 -4.73 2.12
CA ALA A 174 8.59 -4.68 3.56
C ALA A 174 7.25 -4.51 4.33
N LEU A 175 6.31 -3.73 3.77
CA LEU A 175 4.96 -3.59 4.32
C LEU A 175 4.20 -4.93 4.26
N LEU A 176 4.22 -5.62 3.12
CA LEU A 176 3.54 -6.91 2.97
C LEU A 176 4.09 -7.97 3.94
N GLU A 177 5.42 -8.04 4.11
CA GLU A 177 6.05 -8.94 5.09
C GLU A 177 5.52 -8.68 6.50
N LYS A 178 5.44 -7.40 6.93
CA LYS A 178 4.89 -7.04 8.25
C LYS A 178 3.42 -7.39 8.41
N ILE A 179 2.62 -7.23 7.37
CA ILE A 179 1.20 -7.63 7.37
C ILE A 179 1.10 -9.14 7.54
N CYS A 180 1.87 -9.93 6.78
CA CYS A 180 1.88 -11.40 6.85
C CYS A 180 2.37 -11.91 8.21
N GLU A 181 3.36 -11.27 8.83
CA GLU A 181 3.89 -11.63 10.15
C GLU A 181 2.95 -11.23 11.31
N LYS A 182 1.79 -10.63 11.04
CA LYS A 182 0.86 -10.07 12.05
C LYS A 182 1.52 -9.06 13.02
N LYS A 183 2.68 -8.54 12.68
CA LYS A 183 3.44 -7.60 13.54
C LYS A 183 2.82 -6.19 13.60
N MET A 184 1.78 -5.92 12.82
CA MET A 184 1.12 -4.62 12.78
C MET A 184 -0.19 -4.57 13.59
N MET A 185 -0.52 -5.65 14.30
CA MET A 185 -1.74 -5.73 15.13
C MET A 185 -1.47 -5.46 16.62
N VAL A 186 -0.30 -4.89 16.95
CA VAL A 186 0.07 -4.55 18.35
C VAL A 186 0.30 -3.06 18.45
#